data_ddc4f1ba95963b13acd84ef42eb1ed5e
#
_entry.id   ddc4f1ba95963b13acd84ef42eb1ed5e
#
_cell.length_a   1.000
_cell.length_b   1.000
_cell.length_c   1.000
_cell.angle_alpha   90.00
_cell.angle_beta   90.00
_cell.angle_gamma   90.00
#
_symmetry.space_group_name_H-M   'P 1'
#
loop_
_entity.id
_entity.type
_entity.pdbx_description
1 polymer ?
#
loop_
_entity_poly.entity_id
_entity_poly.type
_entity_poly.pdbx_seq_one_letter_code
_entity_poly.pdbx_strand_id
1 'polypeptide(L)'
;MIVRKIDDVTGTRNHVDTPGWFSRRIVTAHDRVGFSVGETVLRAGSTNDFWYANHVEAVYIVSGEGELYDKDNDTTYQLGPGTMYLLDGNEKHQVRVRSDITCVCVFNPPIVGTEVHDENGVYPLLELPPEPAGQA
;
A
#
# COMPACT_ATOMS: atom_id res chain seq x y z
N MET A 1 15.77 -0.77 -18.56
CA MET A 1 15.10 -1.87 -17.78
C MET A 1 15.58 -1.80 -16.35
N ILE A 2 14.66 -1.90 -15.37
CA ILE A 2 15.00 -1.89 -13.95
C ILE A 2 14.63 -3.25 -13.37
N VAL A 3 15.56 -3.88 -12.66
CA VAL A 3 15.34 -5.16 -11.98
C VAL A 3 15.71 -4.96 -10.50
N ARG A 4 14.77 -5.25 -9.60
CA ARG A 4 15.00 -5.18 -8.15
C ARG A 4 14.54 -6.47 -7.50
N LYS A 5 15.24 -6.88 -6.46
CA LYS A 5 14.78 -7.91 -5.54
C LYS A 5 14.18 -7.24 -4.30
N ILE A 6 13.26 -7.91 -3.64
CA ILE A 6 12.67 -7.36 -2.42
C ILE A 6 13.74 -7.09 -1.35
N ASP A 7 14.79 -7.90 -1.31
CA ASP A 7 15.90 -7.71 -0.38
C ASP A 7 16.69 -6.43 -0.63
N ASP A 8 16.66 -5.89 -1.84
CA ASP A 8 17.30 -4.61 -2.17
C ASP A 8 16.61 -3.44 -1.48
N VAL A 9 15.34 -3.60 -1.12
CA VAL A 9 14.51 -2.57 -0.48
C VAL A 9 14.45 -2.73 1.02
N THR A 10 14.60 -3.95 1.53
CA THR A 10 14.51 -4.27 2.95
C THR A 10 15.54 -3.48 3.76
N GLY A 11 15.07 -2.80 4.80
CA GLY A 11 15.91 -1.97 5.66
C GLY A 11 16.29 -0.61 5.09
N THR A 12 15.81 -0.26 3.89
CA THR A 12 16.00 1.07 3.30
C THR A 12 14.85 2.00 3.70
N ARG A 13 14.92 3.27 3.29
CA ARG A 13 13.83 4.24 3.51
C ARG A 13 12.50 3.84 2.85
N ASN A 14 12.54 2.94 1.87
CA ASN A 14 11.35 2.42 1.20
C ASN A 14 10.77 1.17 1.89
N HIS A 15 11.34 0.77 3.00
CA HIS A 15 10.80 -0.24 3.91
C HIS A 15 10.19 0.47 5.11
N VAL A 16 8.87 0.52 5.17
CA VAL A 16 8.12 1.18 6.25
C VAL A 16 7.52 0.12 7.15
N ASP A 17 7.79 0.21 8.45
CA ASP A 17 7.34 -0.75 9.46
C ASP A 17 6.51 -0.04 10.52
N THR A 18 5.33 -0.57 10.80
CA THR A 18 4.40 -0.09 11.82
C THR A 18 3.93 -1.27 12.67
N PRO A 19 3.25 -1.05 13.82
CA PRO A 19 2.80 -2.18 14.63
C PRO A 19 1.88 -3.18 13.92
N GLY A 20 1.01 -2.71 13.04
CA GLY A 20 0.01 -3.54 12.37
C GLY A 20 0.43 -4.10 11.02
N TRP A 21 1.45 -3.53 10.40
CA TRP A 21 1.88 -3.91 9.05
C TRP A 21 3.27 -3.41 8.74
N PHE A 22 3.90 -4.01 7.73
CA PHE A 22 5.08 -3.44 7.09
C PHE A 22 4.96 -3.50 5.57
N SER A 23 5.60 -2.58 4.90
CA SER A 23 5.53 -2.45 3.43
C SER A 23 6.90 -2.17 2.85
N ARG A 24 7.22 -2.85 1.77
CA ARG A 24 8.44 -2.62 0.99
C ARG A 24 8.03 -2.12 -0.39
N ARG A 25 8.38 -0.87 -0.71
CA ARG A 25 7.95 -0.18 -1.93
C ARG A 25 9.02 -0.39 -3.00
N ILE A 26 8.69 -1.18 -4.02
CA ILE A 26 9.63 -1.65 -5.05
C ILE A 26 9.58 -0.83 -6.32
N VAL A 27 8.44 -0.21 -6.61
CA VAL A 27 8.31 0.83 -7.65
C VAL A 27 7.72 2.05 -6.95
N THR A 28 8.38 3.19 -7.10
CA THR A 28 7.96 4.43 -6.45
C THR A 28 7.84 5.56 -7.46
N ALA A 29 7.37 6.72 -7.02
CA ALA A 29 7.30 7.91 -7.86
C ALA A 29 8.66 8.30 -8.44
N HIS A 30 9.77 7.93 -7.77
CA HIS A 30 11.11 8.18 -8.28
C HIS A 30 11.41 7.47 -9.61
N ASP A 31 10.70 6.39 -9.91
CA ASP A 31 10.85 5.66 -11.17
C ASP A 31 10.11 6.31 -12.35
N ARG A 32 9.21 7.27 -12.07
CA ARG A 32 8.50 8.11 -13.04
C ARG A 32 7.71 7.32 -14.09
N VAL A 33 6.99 6.29 -13.63
CA VAL A 33 6.18 5.41 -14.50
C VAL A 33 4.68 5.53 -14.28
N GLY A 34 4.23 6.46 -13.40
CA GLY A 34 2.81 6.78 -13.22
C GLY A 34 2.07 5.89 -12.24
N PHE A 35 2.74 4.95 -11.59
CA PHE A 35 2.18 4.12 -10.53
C PHE A 35 3.28 3.71 -9.56
N SER A 36 2.90 3.22 -8.39
CA SER A 36 3.84 2.57 -7.47
C SER A 36 3.38 1.16 -7.14
N VAL A 37 4.32 0.31 -6.76
CA VAL A 37 4.08 -1.08 -6.39
C VAL A 37 4.82 -1.37 -5.09
N GLY A 38 4.12 -1.97 -4.13
CA GLY A 38 4.71 -2.44 -2.89
C GLY A 38 4.25 -3.84 -2.55
N GLU A 39 5.06 -4.55 -1.79
CA GLU A 39 4.65 -5.75 -1.10
C GLU A 39 4.41 -5.41 0.36
N THR A 40 3.22 -5.69 0.85
CA THR A 40 2.81 -5.39 2.22
C THR A 40 2.46 -6.67 2.95
N VAL A 41 2.86 -6.75 4.20
CA VAL A 41 2.42 -7.79 5.13
C VAL A 41 1.60 -7.11 6.22
N LEU A 42 0.34 -7.53 6.33
CA LEU A 42 -0.55 -7.16 7.44
C LEU A 42 -0.47 -8.24 8.49
N ARG A 43 -0.18 -7.86 9.73
CA ARG A 43 0.14 -8.82 10.80
C ARG A 43 -1.12 -9.46 11.40
N ALA A 44 -1.03 -10.75 11.66
CA ALA A 44 -2.09 -11.51 12.33
C ALA A 44 -2.54 -10.85 13.63
N GLY A 45 -3.84 -10.79 13.85
CA GLY A 45 -4.47 -10.17 15.02
C GLY A 45 -4.59 -8.66 14.94
N SER A 46 -4.08 -8.02 13.89
CA SER A 46 -4.20 -6.57 13.72
C SER A 46 -5.55 -6.18 13.13
N THR A 47 -5.97 -4.96 13.47
CA THR A 47 -7.11 -4.27 12.87
C THR A 47 -6.62 -2.93 12.37
N ASN A 48 -6.70 -2.71 11.07
CA ASN A 48 -6.11 -1.56 10.41
C ASN A 48 -7.19 -0.72 9.74
N ASP A 49 -7.28 0.54 10.11
CA ASP A 49 -8.19 1.51 9.51
C ASP A 49 -7.45 2.33 8.47
N PHE A 50 -7.96 2.33 7.24
CA PHE A 50 -7.34 3.00 6.11
C PHE A 50 -8.34 3.87 5.36
N TRP A 51 -7.84 4.97 4.85
CA TRP A 51 -8.58 5.85 3.95
C TRP A 51 -7.62 6.48 2.93
N TYR A 52 -7.66 6.01 1.71
CA TYR A 52 -6.83 6.57 0.64
C TYR A 52 -7.59 7.69 -0.08
N ALA A 53 -7.71 8.84 0.59
CA ALA A 53 -8.40 10.00 0.07
C ALA A 53 -7.69 10.63 -1.14
N ASN A 54 -6.37 10.41 -1.26
CA ASN A 54 -5.51 11.01 -2.28
C ASN A 54 -5.07 10.04 -3.37
N HIS A 55 -5.42 8.76 -3.25
CA HIS A 55 -4.92 7.70 -4.14
C HIS A 55 -6.03 6.73 -4.50
N VAL A 56 -5.88 6.12 -5.66
CA VAL A 56 -6.55 4.84 -5.97
C VAL A 56 -5.58 3.73 -5.63
N GLU A 57 -6.05 2.69 -4.96
CA GLU A 57 -5.24 1.52 -4.63
C GLU A 57 -5.89 0.25 -5.16
N ALA A 58 -5.09 -0.59 -5.80
CA ALA A 58 -5.44 -1.98 -6.06
C ALA A 58 -4.61 -2.89 -5.14
N VAL A 59 -5.25 -3.87 -4.53
CA VAL A 59 -4.62 -4.84 -3.63
C VAL A 59 -4.88 -6.25 -4.14
N TYR A 60 -3.83 -7.05 -4.27
CA TYR A 60 -3.92 -8.47 -4.60
C TYR A 60 -3.35 -9.30 -3.46
N ILE A 61 -4.18 -10.17 -2.88
CA ILE A 61 -3.81 -11.03 -1.76
C ILE A 61 -3.07 -12.26 -2.30
N VAL A 62 -1.82 -12.43 -1.88
CA VAL A 62 -0.99 -13.59 -2.24
C VAL A 62 -1.18 -14.72 -1.24
N SER A 63 -1.20 -14.40 0.05
CA SER A 63 -1.36 -15.38 1.13
C SER A 63 -2.01 -14.73 2.35
N GLY A 64 -2.51 -15.57 3.25
CA GLY A 64 -3.15 -15.12 4.47
C GLY A 64 -4.65 -14.90 4.32
N GLU A 65 -5.32 -14.65 5.44
CA GLU A 65 -6.76 -14.55 5.53
C GLU A 65 -7.20 -13.45 6.50
N GLY A 66 -8.33 -12.84 6.21
CA GLY A 66 -8.94 -11.81 7.05
C GLY A 66 -10.26 -11.33 6.49
N GLU A 67 -10.65 -10.14 6.91
CA GLU A 67 -11.88 -9.48 6.46
C GLU A 67 -11.61 -8.05 6.06
N LEU A 68 -12.26 -7.62 5.00
CA LEU A 68 -12.30 -6.23 4.55
C LEU A 68 -13.69 -5.66 4.84
N TYR A 69 -13.74 -4.62 5.65
CA TYR A 69 -14.98 -3.89 5.95
C TYR A 69 -14.96 -2.56 5.21
N ASP A 70 -15.86 -2.42 4.24
CA ASP A 70 -16.13 -1.16 3.54
C ASP A 70 -17.07 -0.33 4.44
N LYS A 71 -16.52 0.70 5.07
CA LYS A 71 -17.25 1.56 6.01
C LYS A 71 -18.29 2.43 5.32
N ASP A 72 -18.04 2.83 4.09
CA ASP A 72 -18.91 3.74 3.34
C ASP A 72 -20.17 3.02 2.85
N ASN A 73 -20.07 1.72 2.57
CA ASN A 73 -21.17 0.90 2.07
C ASN A 73 -21.65 -0.17 3.05
N ASP A 74 -21.10 -0.20 4.27
CA ASP A 74 -21.43 -1.15 5.34
C ASP A 74 -21.45 -2.61 4.83
N THR A 75 -20.39 -3.01 4.17
CA THR A 75 -20.25 -4.34 3.57
C THR A 75 -18.95 -4.97 3.99
N THR A 76 -18.99 -6.25 4.39
CA THR A 76 -17.82 -7.03 4.77
C THR A 76 -17.54 -8.10 3.72
N TYR A 77 -16.28 -8.16 3.29
CA TYR A 77 -15.78 -9.16 2.34
C TYR A 77 -14.76 -10.05 3.02
N GLN A 78 -14.79 -11.35 2.69
CA GLN A 78 -13.75 -12.27 3.14
C GLN A 78 -12.52 -12.13 2.24
N LEU A 79 -11.34 -12.06 2.87
CA LEU A 79 -10.06 -11.97 2.18
C LEU A 79 -9.30 -13.29 2.29
N GLY A 80 -8.79 -13.73 1.17
CA GLY A 80 -7.95 -14.93 1.07
C GLY A 80 -7.09 -14.87 -0.18
N PRO A 81 -6.20 -15.86 -0.38
CA PRO A 81 -5.33 -15.90 -1.55
C PRO A 81 -6.13 -15.82 -2.86
N GLY A 82 -5.66 -15.00 -3.79
CA GLY A 82 -6.31 -14.80 -5.08
C GLY A 82 -7.42 -13.76 -5.09
N THR A 83 -7.68 -13.10 -3.97
CA THR A 83 -8.67 -12.01 -3.87
C THR A 83 -8.01 -10.69 -4.25
N MET A 84 -8.68 -9.90 -5.09
CA MET A 84 -8.31 -8.53 -5.41
C MET A 84 -9.41 -7.58 -4.92
N TYR A 85 -9.01 -6.42 -4.40
CA TYR A 85 -9.94 -5.32 -4.22
C TYR A 85 -9.35 -4.01 -4.76
N LEU A 86 -10.22 -3.18 -5.32
CA LEU A 86 -9.88 -1.90 -5.91
C LEU A 86 -10.64 -0.79 -5.19
N LEU A 87 -9.90 0.13 -4.61
CA LEU A 87 -10.44 1.29 -3.89
C LEU A 87 -10.55 2.47 -4.88
N ASP A 88 -11.52 2.39 -5.77
CA ASP A 88 -11.74 3.37 -6.84
C ASP A 88 -12.67 4.53 -6.44
N GLY A 89 -13.34 4.41 -5.31
CA GLY A 89 -14.22 5.45 -4.75
C GLY A 89 -13.65 6.11 -3.49
N ASN A 90 -12.37 5.93 -3.19
CA ASN A 90 -11.72 6.44 -1.98
C ASN A 90 -12.44 6.00 -0.70
N GLU A 91 -12.87 4.75 -0.66
CA GLU A 91 -13.68 4.22 0.44
C GLU A 91 -12.87 4.15 1.73
N LYS A 92 -13.46 4.61 2.82
CA LYS A 92 -12.96 4.34 4.17
C LYS A 92 -13.18 2.87 4.47
N HIS A 93 -12.13 2.18 4.88
CA HIS A 93 -12.21 0.74 5.09
C HIS A 93 -11.36 0.28 6.26
N GLN A 94 -11.63 -0.95 6.70
CA GLN A 94 -10.90 -1.60 7.78
C GLN A 94 -10.52 -3.00 7.36
N VAL A 95 -9.27 -3.37 7.59
CA VAL A 95 -8.79 -4.73 7.36
C VAL A 95 -8.53 -5.41 8.70
N ARG A 96 -9.25 -6.49 8.97
CA ARG A 96 -9.11 -7.34 10.16
C ARG A 96 -8.37 -8.60 9.75
N VAL A 97 -7.23 -8.84 10.36
CA VAL A 97 -6.27 -9.86 9.92
C VAL A 97 -6.31 -11.07 10.85
N ARG A 98 -6.68 -12.24 10.31
CA ARG A 98 -6.66 -13.51 11.07
C ARG A 98 -5.30 -14.17 11.04
N SER A 99 -4.72 -14.30 9.86
CA SER A 99 -3.35 -14.78 9.67
C SER A 99 -2.60 -13.76 8.83
N ASP A 100 -1.28 -13.70 8.95
CA ASP A 100 -0.47 -12.73 8.20
C ASP A 100 -0.88 -12.69 6.73
N ILE A 101 -1.30 -11.51 6.27
CA ILE A 101 -1.67 -11.30 4.87
C ILE A 101 -0.48 -10.70 4.15
N THR A 102 -0.02 -11.41 3.12
CA THR A 102 0.94 -10.86 2.16
C THR A 102 0.18 -10.42 0.92
N CYS A 103 0.34 -9.17 0.54
CA CYS A 103 -0.37 -8.61 -0.61
C CYS A 103 0.54 -7.69 -1.44
N VAL A 104 0.18 -7.55 -2.71
CA VAL A 104 0.78 -6.59 -3.63
C VAL A 104 -0.15 -5.40 -3.74
N CYS A 105 0.39 -4.21 -3.51
CA CYS A 105 -0.35 -2.95 -3.51
C CYS A 105 0.14 -2.05 -4.65
N VAL A 106 -0.79 -1.53 -5.43
CA VAL A 106 -0.51 -0.61 -6.54
C VAL A 106 -1.26 0.69 -6.28
N PHE A 107 -0.53 1.82 -6.32
CA PHE A 107 -1.11 3.15 -6.12
C PHE A 107 -0.98 4.02 -7.36
N ASN A 108 -2.02 4.80 -7.62
CA ASN A 108 -2.03 5.90 -8.58
C ASN A 108 -2.72 7.12 -7.91
N PRO A 109 -2.11 8.30 -7.82
CA PRO A 109 -0.72 8.60 -8.23
C PRO A 109 0.29 7.76 -7.43
N PRO A 110 1.52 7.61 -7.95
CA PRO A 110 2.54 6.81 -7.26
C PRO A 110 2.93 7.44 -5.92
N ILE A 111 3.18 6.60 -4.91
CA ILE A 111 3.78 7.05 -3.66
C ILE A 111 5.29 7.23 -3.83
N VAL A 112 5.89 8.11 -3.03
CA VAL A 112 7.35 8.35 -3.07
C VAL A 112 8.14 7.25 -2.35
N GLY A 113 7.50 6.48 -1.49
CA GLY A 113 8.07 5.29 -0.84
C GLY A 113 8.25 5.42 0.67
N THR A 114 8.06 6.60 1.23
CA THR A 114 8.23 6.88 2.66
C THR A 114 6.92 7.18 3.38
N GLU A 115 5.79 7.15 2.67
CA GLU A 115 4.49 7.50 3.24
C GLU A 115 4.13 6.59 4.40
N VAL A 116 3.60 7.22 5.45
CA VAL A 116 2.96 6.59 6.61
C VAL A 116 1.60 7.25 6.75
N HIS A 117 0.60 6.48 7.14
CA HIS A 117 -0.74 7.00 7.36
C HIS A 117 -0.74 8.06 8.45
N ASP A 118 -1.53 9.12 8.23
CA ASP A 118 -1.81 10.11 9.27
C ASP A 118 -2.83 9.56 10.30
N GLU A 119 -3.27 10.39 11.22
CA GLU A 119 -4.23 10.03 12.27
C GLU A 119 -5.60 9.57 11.73
N ASN A 120 -5.92 9.91 10.48
CA ASN A 120 -7.16 9.52 9.81
C ASN A 120 -7.00 8.28 8.91
N GLY A 121 -5.83 7.65 8.88
CA GLY A 121 -5.54 6.52 8.02
C GLY A 121 -5.25 6.91 6.56
N VAL A 122 -4.87 8.16 6.31
CA VAL A 122 -4.65 8.74 4.98
C VAL A 122 -3.16 8.84 4.70
N TYR A 123 -2.73 8.44 3.50
CA TYR A 123 -1.40 8.78 3.00
C TYR A 123 -1.39 10.23 2.53
N PRO A 124 -0.44 11.04 2.99
CA PRO A 124 -0.26 12.38 2.46
C PRO A 124 0.14 12.33 0.99
N LEU A 125 -0.27 13.33 0.23
CA LEU A 125 0.16 13.49 -1.15
C LEU A 125 1.54 14.16 -1.14
N LEU A 126 2.60 13.34 -1.23
CA LEU A 126 3.98 13.82 -1.25
C LEU A 126 4.42 14.05 -2.69
N GLU A 127 5.17 15.12 -2.89
CA GLU A 127 5.74 15.46 -4.21
C GLU A 127 7.24 15.17 -4.22
N LEU A 128 7.72 14.71 -5.38
CA LEU A 128 9.15 14.62 -5.62
C LEU A 128 9.72 16.02 -5.85
N PRO A 129 10.96 16.29 -5.40
CA PRO A 129 11.64 17.50 -5.80
C PRO A 129 11.80 17.51 -7.34
N PRO A 130 11.81 18.70 -7.97
CA PRO A 130 12.03 18.79 -9.41
C PRO A 130 13.38 18.17 -9.78
N GLU A 131 13.47 17.62 -11.01
CA GLU A 131 14.75 17.12 -11.50
C GLU A 131 15.77 18.25 -11.60
N PRO A 132 17.05 18.00 -11.22
CA PRO A 132 18.10 18.98 -11.43
C PRO A 132 18.22 19.38 -12.89
N ALA A 133 18.46 20.66 -13.17
CA ALA A 133 18.66 21.16 -14.53
C ALA A 133 19.83 20.41 -15.21
N GLY A 134 19.62 19.96 -16.46
CA GLY A 134 20.66 19.27 -17.24
C GLY A 134 20.67 17.76 -17.08
N GLN A 135 19.79 17.18 -16.30
CA GLN A 135 19.56 15.72 -16.29
C GLN A 135 18.35 15.39 -17.19
N ALA A 136 18.65 14.80 -18.31
CA ALA A 136 17.66 14.32 -19.26
C ALA A 136 17.31 12.87 -18.99
#